data_6d8b69fd70e6abae02bb8ccb7f627007
#
_entry.id   6d8b69fd70e6abae02bb8ccb7f627007
#
_cell.length_a   1.000
_cell.length_b   1.000
_cell.length_c   1.000
_cell.angle_alpha   90.00
_cell.angle_beta   90.00
_cell.angle_gamma   90.00
#
_symmetry.space_group_name_H-M   'P 1'
#
loop_
_entity.id
_entity.type
_entity.pdbx_description
1 polymer ?
#
loop_
_entity_poly.entity_id
_entity_poly.type
_entity_poly.pdbx_seq_one_letter_code
_entity_poly.pdbx_strand_id
1 'polypeptide(L)'
;MTSQELSGTTALVTGASRGFGRGIAVALAQAGARVVGVARDGARLEELRGQLGGSFTAVVADAADPVTAGHLLDEYRPRTLVLNAGASPLPRPLHQQTWQTFSRNWDVDVQHVFGWTREALLLPLEAGSTVIAMSSGAALRGSPLSGGYAGAKATIRFIAAYAAAEAEREKLGIRFVSILPQLTPATGLGAAAVTAYAARQGVDVPTYLEGLGPALTPEQAGEAVAGLAADPGCDQGAYLLTAAGLSPVQS
;
A
#
# COMPACT_ATOMS: atom_id res chain seq x y z
N MET A 1 -5.95 -21.04 -8.35
CA MET A 1 -6.07 -19.77 -9.09
C MET A 1 -5.26 -19.92 -10.35
N THR A 2 -5.86 -19.73 -11.51
CA THR A 2 -5.16 -19.87 -12.80
C THR A 2 -4.25 -18.65 -12.99
N SER A 3 -2.99 -18.90 -13.36
CA SER A 3 -1.89 -17.92 -13.44
C SER A 3 -2.02 -16.83 -14.52
N GLN A 4 -3.21 -16.43 -14.94
CA GLN A 4 -3.43 -15.48 -16.04
C GLN A 4 -4.64 -14.54 -15.85
N GLU A 5 -5.14 -14.36 -14.64
CA GLU A 5 -6.35 -13.54 -14.39
C GLU A 5 -6.17 -12.05 -14.69
N LEU A 6 -4.93 -11.55 -14.70
CA LEU A 6 -4.59 -10.17 -15.03
C LEU A 6 -3.83 -10.04 -16.37
N SER A 7 -3.83 -11.08 -17.21
CA SER A 7 -3.14 -11.07 -18.51
C SER A 7 -3.61 -9.92 -19.41
N GLY A 8 -2.65 -9.27 -20.07
CA GLY A 8 -2.92 -8.14 -20.96
C GLY A 8 -3.19 -6.81 -20.24
N THR A 9 -3.23 -6.79 -18.89
CA THR A 9 -3.41 -5.56 -18.12
C THR A 9 -2.08 -4.96 -17.68
N THR A 10 -2.10 -3.67 -17.33
CA THR A 10 -0.98 -2.98 -16.68
C THR A 10 -1.32 -2.74 -15.20
N ALA A 11 -0.38 -3.05 -14.31
CA ALA A 11 -0.46 -2.71 -12.89
C ALA A 11 0.66 -1.72 -12.55
N LEU A 12 0.36 -0.67 -11.78
CA LEU A 12 1.35 0.26 -11.27
C LEU A 12 1.42 0.17 -9.75
N VAL A 13 2.64 -0.03 -9.21
CA VAL A 13 2.87 -0.21 -7.77
C VAL A 13 3.88 0.83 -7.28
N THR A 14 3.47 1.71 -6.39
CA THR A 14 4.37 2.64 -5.72
C THR A 14 5.04 1.99 -4.52
N GLY A 15 6.31 2.35 -4.26
CA GLY A 15 7.10 1.71 -3.20
C GLY A 15 7.45 0.24 -3.50
N ALA A 16 7.63 -0.12 -4.78
CA ALA A 16 7.84 -1.50 -5.24
C ALA A 16 9.21 -2.10 -4.87
N SER A 17 10.15 -1.30 -4.35
CA SER A 17 11.54 -1.74 -4.16
C SER A 17 11.75 -2.70 -2.98
N ARG A 18 10.82 -2.80 -2.01
CA ARG A 18 10.95 -3.64 -0.80
C ARG A 18 9.60 -3.93 -0.13
N GLY A 19 9.64 -4.84 0.84
CA GLY A 19 8.50 -5.15 1.72
C GLY A 19 7.24 -5.53 0.94
N PHE A 20 6.08 -5.05 1.40
CA PHE A 20 4.81 -5.36 0.74
C PHE A 20 4.77 -4.93 -0.73
N GLY A 21 5.28 -3.74 -1.07
CA GLY A 21 5.28 -3.26 -2.45
C GLY A 21 6.02 -4.19 -3.41
N ARG A 22 7.16 -4.77 -2.97
CA ARG A 22 7.89 -5.78 -3.75
C ARG A 22 7.09 -7.08 -3.89
N GLY A 23 6.52 -7.58 -2.79
CA GLY A 23 5.68 -8.78 -2.82
C GLY A 23 4.45 -8.62 -3.72
N ILE A 24 3.80 -7.45 -3.66
CA ILE A 24 2.67 -7.08 -4.52
C ILE A 24 3.08 -7.05 -6.01
N ALA A 25 4.21 -6.42 -6.33
CA ALA A 25 4.70 -6.37 -7.71
C ALA A 25 4.98 -7.77 -8.27
N VAL A 26 5.59 -8.65 -7.46
CA VAL A 26 5.84 -10.05 -7.82
C VAL A 26 4.54 -10.80 -8.08
N ALA A 27 3.57 -10.71 -7.16
CA ALA A 27 2.30 -11.44 -7.27
C ALA A 27 1.47 -10.96 -8.49
N LEU A 28 1.42 -9.66 -8.75
CA LEU A 28 0.73 -9.10 -9.93
C LEU A 28 1.40 -9.57 -11.24
N ALA A 29 2.73 -9.63 -11.30
CA ALA A 29 3.44 -10.17 -12.45
C ALA A 29 3.17 -11.66 -12.65
N GLN A 30 3.13 -12.44 -11.57
CA GLN A 30 2.77 -13.87 -11.60
C GLN A 30 1.31 -14.10 -12.03
N ALA A 31 0.40 -13.17 -11.71
CA ALA A 31 -0.97 -13.16 -12.19
C ALA A 31 -1.11 -12.72 -13.66
N GLY A 32 -0.01 -12.42 -14.36
CA GLY A 32 0.03 -12.11 -15.78
C GLY A 32 0.00 -10.62 -16.13
N ALA A 33 -0.02 -9.71 -15.15
CA ALA A 33 0.04 -8.28 -15.42
C ALA A 33 1.44 -7.82 -15.87
N ARG A 34 1.48 -6.77 -16.69
CA ARG A 34 2.70 -5.96 -16.87
C ARG A 34 2.78 -4.99 -15.71
N VAL A 35 3.86 -5.05 -14.92
CA VAL A 35 3.99 -4.28 -13.69
C VAL A 35 4.95 -3.10 -13.89
N VAL A 36 4.49 -1.90 -13.55
CA VAL A 36 5.32 -0.70 -13.44
C VAL A 36 5.61 -0.47 -11.96
N GLY A 37 6.87 -0.65 -11.55
CA GLY A 37 7.31 -0.47 -10.17
C GLY A 37 7.95 0.90 -9.98
N VAL A 38 7.39 1.72 -9.10
CA VAL A 38 7.87 3.08 -8.80
C VAL A 38 8.54 3.11 -7.43
N ALA A 39 9.78 3.57 -7.34
CA ALA A 39 10.48 3.81 -6.08
C ALA A 39 11.69 4.72 -6.29
N ARG A 40 12.24 5.29 -5.20
CA ARG A 40 13.46 6.11 -5.23
C ARG A 40 14.74 5.26 -5.30
N ASP A 41 14.69 4.01 -4.86
CA ASP A 41 15.82 3.09 -4.85
C ASP A 41 15.90 2.33 -6.19
N GLY A 42 16.64 2.91 -7.12
CA GLY A 42 16.80 2.34 -8.47
C GLY A 42 17.53 0.99 -8.47
N ALA A 43 18.50 0.78 -7.57
CA ALA A 43 19.25 -0.48 -7.51
C ALA A 43 18.32 -1.66 -7.19
N ARG A 44 17.45 -1.50 -6.19
CA ARG A 44 16.46 -2.53 -5.84
C ARG A 44 15.37 -2.73 -6.88
N LEU A 45 15.00 -1.69 -7.61
CA LEU A 45 14.09 -1.85 -8.76
C LEU A 45 14.75 -2.65 -9.89
N GLU A 46 16.04 -2.45 -10.14
CA GLU A 46 16.79 -3.23 -11.13
C GLU A 46 16.96 -4.70 -10.71
N GLU A 47 17.18 -4.97 -9.41
CA GLU A 47 17.15 -6.35 -8.88
C GLU A 47 15.79 -7.01 -9.16
N LEU A 48 14.70 -6.30 -8.92
CA LEU A 48 13.35 -6.81 -9.16
C LEU A 48 13.09 -7.00 -10.67
N ARG A 49 13.58 -6.09 -11.52
CA ARG A 49 13.53 -6.23 -12.97
C ARG A 49 14.31 -7.44 -13.44
N GLY A 50 15.48 -7.71 -12.87
CA GLY A 50 16.25 -8.93 -13.15
C GLY A 50 15.50 -10.21 -12.79
N GLN A 51 14.69 -10.19 -11.72
CA GLN A 51 13.87 -11.32 -11.30
C GLN A 51 12.63 -11.54 -12.19
N LEU A 52 11.94 -10.47 -12.59
CA LEU A 52 10.65 -10.52 -13.28
C LEU A 52 10.78 -10.41 -14.81
N GLY A 53 11.95 -10.03 -15.32
CA GLY A 53 12.22 -9.91 -16.75
C GLY A 53 11.32 -8.88 -17.45
N GLY A 54 10.84 -9.22 -18.63
CA GLY A 54 10.03 -8.34 -19.48
C GLY A 54 8.64 -7.99 -18.94
N SER A 55 8.19 -8.63 -17.87
CA SER A 55 6.91 -8.30 -17.23
C SER A 55 7.01 -7.11 -16.24
N PHE A 56 8.21 -6.55 -16.01
CA PHE A 56 8.44 -5.48 -15.06
C PHE A 56 9.18 -4.28 -15.68
N THR A 57 8.64 -3.09 -15.46
CA THR A 57 9.26 -1.81 -15.80
C THR A 57 9.66 -1.08 -14.52
N ALA A 58 10.93 -0.73 -14.39
CA ALA A 58 11.47 0.03 -13.26
C ALA A 58 11.36 1.54 -13.53
N VAL A 59 10.72 2.29 -12.64
CA VAL A 59 10.62 3.75 -12.69
C VAL A 59 11.20 4.35 -11.42
N VAL A 60 12.32 5.06 -11.56
CA VAL A 60 12.96 5.75 -10.42
C VAL A 60 12.33 7.12 -10.26
N ALA A 61 11.45 7.26 -9.26
CA ALA A 61 10.76 8.53 -8.97
C ALA A 61 10.34 8.60 -7.50
N ASP A 62 10.07 9.82 -7.02
CA ASP A 62 9.40 10.04 -5.74
C ASP A 62 7.89 10.02 -5.95
N ALA A 63 7.22 9.05 -5.34
CA ALA A 63 5.77 8.91 -5.45
C ALA A 63 4.99 10.05 -4.76
N ALA A 64 5.63 10.81 -3.86
CA ALA A 64 5.03 11.98 -3.22
C ALA A 64 5.17 13.27 -4.06
N ASP A 65 5.96 13.24 -5.13
CA ASP A 65 6.05 14.37 -6.06
C ASP A 65 4.72 14.52 -6.83
N PRO A 66 4.07 15.69 -6.78
CA PRO A 66 2.79 15.92 -7.45
C PRO A 66 2.79 15.67 -8.96
N VAL A 67 3.92 15.89 -9.64
CA VAL A 67 4.06 15.71 -11.10
C VAL A 67 4.12 14.23 -11.48
N THR A 68 4.72 13.40 -10.62
CA THR A 68 4.92 11.97 -10.87
C THR A 68 3.60 11.24 -11.11
N ALA A 69 2.55 11.54 -10.35
CA ALA A 69 1.26 10.87 -10.47
C ALA A 69 0.62 11.10 -11.84
N GLY A 70 0.45 12.36 -12.26
CA GLY A 70 -0.18 12.69 -13.53
C GLY A 70 0.57 12.11 -14.73
N HIS A 71 1.92 12.26 -14.73
CA HIS A 71 2.77 11.75 -15.80
C HIS A 71 2.66 10.22 -15.96
N LEU A 72 2.81 9.46 -14.86
CA LEU A 72 2.80 8.00 -14.94
C LEU A 72 1.39 7.42 -15.17
N LEU A 73 0.34 8.06 -14.69
CA LEU A 73 -1.03 7.64 -14.99
C LEU A 73 -1.39 7.87 -16.46
N ASP A 74 -0.92 8.96 -17.06
CA ASP A 74 -1.13 9.21 -18.48
C ASP A 74 -0.32 8.25 -19.36
N GLU A 75 0.94 7.99 -19.02
CA GLU A 75 1.82 7.11 -19.78
C GLU A 75 1.39 5.64 -19.74
N TYR A 76 1.06 5.12 -18.54
CA TYR A 76 0.85 3.68 -18.36
C TYR A 76 -0.60 3.24 -18.31
N ARG A 77 -1.56 4.13 -18.08
CA ARG A 77 -3.02 3.84 -18.01
C ARG A 77 -3.31 2.53 -17.25
N PRO A 78 -2.88 2.40 -15.95
CA PRO A 78 -2.95 1.13 -15.25
C PRO A 78 -4.39 0.68 -15.00
N ARG A 79 -4.65 -0.60 -15.21
CA ARG A 79 -5.89 -1.28 -14.79
C ARG A 79 -5.91 -1.49 -13.26
N THR A 80 -4.75 -1.69 -12.67
CA THR A 80 -4.55 -1.82 -11.22
C THR A 80 -3.53 -0.80 -10.75
N LEU A 81 -3.93 0.09 -9.84
CA LEU A 81 -3.04 1.08 -9.22
C LEU A 81 -2.90 0.77 -7.74
N VAL A 82 -1.67 0.47 -7.27
CA VAL A 82 -1.39 0.18 -5.86
C VAL A 82 -0.57 1.30 -5.23
N LEU A 83 -1.18 2.04 -4.33
CA LEU A 83 -0.59 3.16 -3.61
C LEU A 83 0.01 2.68 -2.29
N ASN A 84 1.25 2.16 -2.35
CA ASN A 84 1.92 1.53 -1.21
C ASN A 84 3.11 2.33 -0.67
N ALA A 85 3.68 3.27 -1.42
CA ALA A 85 4.80 4.08 -0.95
C ALA A 85 4.47 4.80 0.37
N GLY A 86 5.47 4.94 1.24
CA GLY A 86 5.31 5.63 2.51
C GLY A 86 6.63 5.80 3.26
N ALA A 87 6.62 6.69 4.25
CA ALA A 87 7.74 6.94 5.14
C ALA A 87 7.68 6.04 6.38
N SER A 88 8.84 5.66 6.90
CA SER A 88 8.91 5.01 8.21
C SER A 88 8.63 6.03 9.31
N PRO A 89 7.67 5.78 10.21
CA PRO A 89 7.47 6.64 11.37
C PRO A 89 8.68 6.60 12.31
N LEU A 90 8.86 7.66 13.09
CA LEU A 90 9.83 7.64 14.18
C LEU A 90 9.15 7.10 15.45
N PRO A 91 9.55 5.91 15.97
CA PRO A 91 8.87 5.28 17.10
C PRO A 91 9.22 5.99 18.40
N ARG A 92 8.37 6.93 18.81
CA ARG A 92 8.50 7.71 20.07
C ARG A 92 7.12 7.96 20.70
N PRO A 93 7.04 8.03 22.04
CA PRO A 93 5.84 8.50 22.73
C PRO A 93 5.47 9.92 22.31
N LEU A 94 4.19 10.28 22.39
CA LEU A 94 3.65 11.56 21.94
C LEU A 94 4.41 12.77 22.50
N HIS A 95 4.74 12.78 23.80
CA HIS A 95 5.44 13.89 24.47
C HIS A 95 6.91 14.04 24.05
N GLN A 96 7.45 13.08 23.30
CA GLN A 96 8.82 13.12 22.72
C GLN A 96 8.81 13.41 21.21
N GLN A 97 7.63 13.64 20.63
CA GLN A 97 7.50 14.04 19.22
C GLN A 97 7.65 15.57 19.09
N THR A 98 8.21 16.02 17.98
CA THR A 98 8.03 17.37 17.47
C THR A 98 6.95 17.34 16.38
N TRP A 99 6.42 18.51 15.99
CA TRP A 99 5.50 18.56 14.86
C TRP A 99 6.12 17.93 13.59
N GLN A 100 7.37 18.24 13.30
CA GLN A 100 8.09 17.70 12.15
C GLN A 100 8.19 16.17 12.16
N THR A 101 8.44 15.54 13.32
CA THR A 101 8.49 14.06 13.40
C THR A 101 7.10 13.45 13.40
N PHE A 102 6.10 14.16 13.93
CA PHE A 102 4.72 13.74 13.96
C PHE A 102 4.07 13.81 12.57
N SER A 103 4.26 14.90 11.81
CA SER A 103 3.64 15.14 10.51
C SER A 103 4.29 14.35 9.36
N ARG A 104 5.47 13.76 9.55
CA ARG A 104 6.26 13.10 8.50
C ARG A 104 5.45 12.17 7.58
N ASN A 105 4.55 11.36 8.14
CA ASN A 105 3.72 10.46 7.34
C ASN A 105 2.57 11.19 6.63
N TRP A 106 2.21 12.39 7.09
CA TRP A 106 1.27 13.26 6.38
C TRP A 106 1.93 13.86 5.15
N ASP A 107 3.17 14.35 5.30
CA ASP A 107 3.93 14.98 4.23
C ASP A 107 4.38 14.01 3.13
N VAL A 108 4.36 12.69 3.40
CA VAL A 108 4.75 11.66 2.43
C VAL A 108 3.55 10.77 2.08
N ASP A 109 3.00 10.03 3.04
CA ASP A 109 2.02 8.98 2.77
C ASP A 109 0.67 9.57 2.34
N VAL A 110 0.19 10.61 3.06
CA VAL A 110 -1.09 11.26 2.72
C VAL A 110 -0.96 12.06 1.44
N GLN A 111 0.10 12.85 1.27
CA GLN A 111 0.34 13.63 0.06
C GLN A 111 0.43 12.72 -1.17
N HIS A 112 1.16 11.60 -1.07
CA HIS A 112 1.25 10.60 -2.11
C HIS A 112 -0.14 10.07 -2.50
N VAL A 113 -0.89 9.49 -1.54
CA VAL A 113 -2.19 8.88 -1.84
C VAL A 113 -3.19 9.93 -2.35
N PHE A 114 -3.21 11.12 -1.76
CA PHE A 114 -4.06 12.23 -2.22
C PHE A 114 -3.74 12.61 -3.68
N GLY A 115 -2.47 12.83 -4.01
CA GLY A 115 -2.06 13.23 -5.36
C GLY A 115 -2.46 12.21 -6.42
N TRP A 116 -2.12 10.94 -6.21
CA TRP A 116 -2.43 9.86 -7.16
C TRP A 116 -3.94 9.61 -7.30
N THR A 117 -4.69 9.66 -6.19
CA THR A 117 -6.14 9.50 -6.20
C THR A 117 -6.81 10.65 -6.93
N ARG A 118 -6.35 11.89 -6.69
CA ARG A 118 -6.84 13.08 -7.39
C ARG A 118 -6.61 12.98 -8.90
N GLU A 119 -5.42 12.61 -9.34
CA GLU A 119 -5.11 12.46 -10.77
C GLU A 119 -5.91 11.32 -11.40
N ALA A 120 -6.12 10.20 -10.70
CA ALA A 120 -6.95 9.09 -11.18
C ALA A 120 -8.44 9.47 -11.36
N LEU A 121 -8.92 10.54 -10.70
CA LEU A 121 -10.26 11.08 -10.86
C LEU A 121 -10.31 12.18 -11.95
N LEU A 122 -9.26 13.01 -12.08
CA LEU A 122 -9.19 14.12 -13.05
C LEU A 122 -8.93 13.63 -14.49
N LEU A 123 -8.07 12.61 -14.63
CA LEU A 123 -7.83 11.87 -15.86
C LEU A 123 -8.32 10.44 -15.61
N PRO A 124 -9.65 10.19 -15.68
CA PRO A 124 -10.20 8.93 -15.22
C PRO A 124 -9.52 7.74 -15.88
N LEU A 125 -9.12 6.79 -15.04
CA LEU A 125 -8.69 5.48 -15.51
C LEU A 125 -9.87 4.80 -16.24
N GLU A 126 -9.58 3.78 -17.02
CA GLU A 126 -10.64 3.05 -17.73
C GLU A 126 -11.63 2.40 -16.75
N ALA A 127 -12.90 2.36 -17.14
CA ALA A 127 -13.94 1.70 -16.34
C ALA A 127 -13.57 0.25 -16.06
N GLY A 128 -13.76 -0.17 -14.80
CA GLY A 128 -13.33 -1.45 -14.25
C GLY A 128 -11.92 -1.44 -13.67
N SER A 129 -11.19 -0.30 -13.69
CA SER A 129 -9.90 -0.18 -12.99
C SER A 129 -10.09 -0.20 -11.48
N THR A 130 -9.04 -0.64 -10.77
CA THR A 130 -9.02 -0.70 -9.30
C THR A 130 -7.85 0.09 -8.75
N VAL A 131 -8.12 1.03 -7.85
CA VAL A 131 -7.15 1.79 -7.07
C VAL A 131 -7.11 1.23 -5.64
N ILE A 132 -5.97 0.72 -5.21
CA ILE A 132 -5.77 0.09 -3.90
C ILE A 132 -4.83 0.94 -3.08
N ALA A 133 -5.34 1.56 -2.00
CA ALA A 133 -4.55 2.37 -1.09
C ALA A 133 -4.10 1.55 0.13
N MET A 134 -2.78 1.43 0.33
CA MET A 134 -2.23 0.69 1.47
C MET A 134 -2.26 1.56 2.73
N SER A 135 -3.27 1.32 3.57
CA SER A 135 -3.40 1.89 4.89
C SER A 135 -2.62 1.06 5.94
N SER A 136 -3.19 0.79 7.10
CA SER A 136 -2.61 -0.02 8.18
C SER A 136 -3.68 -0.38 9.21
N GLY A 137 -3.55 -1.51 9.88
CA GLY A 137 -4.35 -1.83 11.07
C GLY A 137 -4.24 -0.77 12.19
N ALA A 138 -3.15 0.01 12.21
CA ALA A 138 -3.00 1.15 13.11
C ALA A 138 -4.07 2.25 12.89
N ALA A 139 -4.65 2.35 11.69
CA ALA A 139 -5.74 3.28 11.37
C ALA A 139 -7.01 3.02 12.19
N LEU A 140 -7.20 1.80 12.70
CA LEU A 140 -8.37 1.40 13.47
C LEU A 140 -8.21 1.62 14.98
N ARG A 141 -6.98 1.47 15.50
CA ARG A 141 -6.73 1.43 16.95
C ARG A 141 -5.74 2.48 17.43
N GLY A 142 -5.14 3.23 16.50
CA GLY A 142 -4.03 4.12 16.82
C GLY A 142 -2.73 3.36 17.13
N SER A 143 -1.72 4.12 17.54
CA SER A 143 -0.42 3.58 17.96
C SER A 143 0.29 4.58 18.86
N PRO A 144 0.64 4.22 20.10
CA PRO A 144 1.25 5.15 21.07
C PRO A 144 2.68 5.55 20.73
N LEU A 145 3.35 4.83 19.79
CA LEU A 145 4.73 5.10 19.40
C LEU A 145 4.87 5.63 17.97
N SER A 146 3.84 5.58 17.15
CA SER A 146 3.98 5.85 15.71
C SER A 146 3.79 7.32 15.32
N GLY A 147 3.75 8.25 16.28
CA GLY A 147 3.51 9.66 15.97
C GLY A 147 2.22 9.87 15.18
N GLY A 148 2.30 10.60 14.06
CA GLY A 148 1.18 10.84 13.16
C GLY A 148 0.86 9.70 12.20
N TYR A 149 1.63 8.60 12.19
CA TYR A 149 1.43 7.49 11.24
C TYR A 149 0.01 6.91 11.28
N ALA A 150 -0.51 6.60 12.47
CA ALA A 150 -1.85 6.04 12.60
C ALA A 150 -2.93 7.00 12.07
N GLY A 151 -2.80 8.30 12.36
CA GLY A 151 -3.67 9.35 11.82
C GLY A 151 -3.54 9.48 10.29
N ALA A 152 -2.30 9.47 9.76
CA ALA A 152 -2.05 9.48 8.33
C ALA A 152 -2.69 8.26 7.62
N LYS A 153 -2.57 7.06 8.20
CA LYS A 153 -3.17 5.83 7.66
C LYS A 153 -4.70 5.83 7.76
N ALA A 154 -5.30 6.44 8.80
CA ALA A 154 -6.73 6.68 8.87
C ALA A 154 -7.19 7.65 7.77
N THR A 155 -6.44 8.74 7.54
CA THR A 155 -6.73 9.70 6.46
C THR A 155 -6.67 9.03 5.09
N ILE A 156 -5.71 8.14 4.83
CA ILE A 156 -5.63 7.36 3.58
C ILE A 156 -6.90 6.52 3.36
N ARG A 157 -7.43 5.89 4.42
CA ARG A 157 -8.70 5.16 4.34
C ARG A 157 -9.85 6.09 3.94
N PHE A 158 -9.94 7.29 4.53
CA PHE A 158 -10.96 8.27 4.17
C PHE A 158 -10.81 8.79 2.74
N ILE A 159 -9.57 9.05 2.27
CA ILE A 159 -9.32 9.46 0.87
C ILE A 159 -9.86 8.40 -0.09
N ALA A 160 -9.60 7.12 0.15
CA ALA A 160 -10.13 6.04 -0.69
C ALA A 160 -11.67 5.99 -0.67
N ALA A 161 -12.30 6.18 0.49
CA ALA A 161 -13.76 6.21 0.62
C ALA A 161 -14.38 7.43 -0.10
N TYR A 162 -13.76 8.62 0.01
CA TYR A 162 -14.23 9.82 -0.70
C TYR A 162 -14.08 9.67 -2.21
N ALA A 163 -12.96 9.08 -2.67
CA ALA A 163 -12.75 8.82 -4.08
C ALA A 163 -13.76 7.79 -4.64
N ALA A 164 -14.11 6.76 -3.87
CA ALA A 164 -15.14 5.79 -4.25
C ALA A 164 -16.50 6.49 -4.43
N ALA A 165 -16.88 7.36 -3.50
CA ALA A 165 -18.14 8.13 -3.59
C ALA A 165 -18.17 9.07 -4.81
N GLU A 166 -17.04 9.75 -5.11
CA GLU A 166 -16.96 10.60 -6.30
C GLU A 166 -16.98 9.79 -7.60
N ALA A 167 -16.29 8.65 -7.65
CA ALA A 167 -16.30 7.77 -8.81
C ALA A 167 -17.70 7.20 -9.08
N GLU A 168 -18.47 6.87 -8.04
CA GLU A 168 -19.86 6.46 -8.14
C GLU A 168 -20.76 7.60 -8.65
N ARG A 169 -20.64 8.79 -8.05
CA ARG A 169 -21.41 9.98 -8.43
C ARG A 169 -21.20 10.35 -9.92
N GLU A 170 -19.95 10.29 -10.39
CA GLU A 170 -19.57 10.59 -11.78
C GLU A 170 -19.69 9.37 -12.72
N LYS A 171 -20.10 8.20 -12.21
CA LYS A 171 -20.25 6.94 -12.98
C LYS A 171 -18.98 6.53 -13.73
N LEU A 172 -17.81 6.71 -13.10
CA LEU A 172 -16.52 6.42 -13.73
C LEU A 172 -16.25 4.91 -13.87
N GLY A 173 -16.92 4.07 -13.08
CA GLY A 173 -16.68 2.63 -13.06
C GLY A 173 -15.31 2.25 -12.50
N ILE A 174 -14.69 3.13 -11.73
CA ILE A 174 -13.40 2.91 -11.05
C ILE A 174 -13.67 2.49 -9.61
N ARG A 175 -13.04 1.43 -9.14
CA ARG A 175 -13.13 0.95 -7.77
C ARG A 175 -11.97 1.50 -6.93
N PHE A 176 -12.27 2.13 -5.79
CA PHE A 176 -11.30 2.58 -4.82
C PHE A 176 -11.43 1.76 -3.53
N VAL A 177 -10.33 1.16 -3.08
CA VAL A 177 -10.32 0.24 -1.93
C VAL A 177 -9.12 0.56 -1.04
N SER A 178 -9.29 0.49 0.28
CA SER A 178 -8.17 0.54 1.21
C SER A 178 -7.89 -0.84 1.83
N ILE A 179 -6.60 -1.23 1.88
CA ILE A 179 -6.14 -2.42 2.59
C ILE A 179 -5.40 -1.97 3.84
N LEU A 180 -5.72 -2.61 4.96
CA LEU A 180 -5.17 -2.34 6.29
C LEU A 180 -4.35 -3.54 6.78
N PRO A 181 -3.04 -3.65 6.41
CA PRO A 181 -2.21 -4.74 6.89
C PRO A 181 -2.05 -4.72 8.42
N GLN A 182 -2.06 -5.90 9.03
CA GLN A 182 -1.66 -6.06 10.43
C GLN A 182 -0.17 -5.76 10.63
N LEU A 183 0.23 -5.45 11.87
CA LEU A 183 1.64 -5.36 12.24
C LEU A 183 2.33 -6.70 11.99
N THR A 184 3.49 -6.66 11.34
CA THR A 184 4.28 -7.85 11.04
C THR A 184 5.78 -7.56 11.12
N PRO A 185 6.62 -8.47 11.64
CA PRO A 185 8.06 -8.34 11.61
C PRO A 185 8.67 -8.58 10.21
N ALA A 186 7.90 -9.11 9.26
CA ALA A 186 8.39 -9.51 7.94
C ALA A 186 8.76 -8.33 7.01
N THR A 187 8.52 -7.09 7.45
CA THR A 187 8.96 -5.88 6.72
C THR A 187 9.88 -5.04 7.58
N GLY A 188 10.79 -4.27 6.95
CA GLY A 188 11.70 -3.41 7.72
C GLY A 188 10.99 -2.37 8.60
N LEU A 189 9.85 -1.82 8.13
CA LEU A 189 9.01 -0.92 8.93
C LEU A 189 8.40 -1.66 10.14
N GLY A 190 7.85 -2.83 9.91
CA GLY A 190 7.20 -3.60 10.97
C GLY A 190 8.20 -4.18 11.98
N ALA A 191 9.39 -4.64 11.56
CA ALA A 191 10.44 -5.10 12.46
C ALA A 191 10.88 -3.99 13.42
N ALA A 192 11.09 -2.76 12.92
CA ALA A 192 11.40 -1.60 13.76
C ALA A 192 10.28 -1.28 14.77
N ALA A 193 9.03 -1.39 14.35
CA ALA A 193 7.87 -1.18 15.22
C ALA A 193 7.79 -2.27 16.31
N VAL A 194 7.95 -3.53 15.94
CA VAL A 194 7.98 -4.68 16.89
C VAL A 194 9.04 -4.46 17.97
N THR A 195 10.27 -4.11 17.58
CA THR A 195 11.36 -3.81 18.53
C THR A 195 10.97 -2.68 19.50
N ALA A 196 10.39 -1.60 18.97
CA ALA A 196 9.98 -0.46 19.80
C ALA A 196 8.83 -0.80 20.76
N TYR A 197 7.87 -1.61 20.32
CA TYR A 197 6.75 -2.04 21.17
C TYR A 197 7.19 -3.04 22.23
N ALA A 198 8.07 -3.99 21.92
CA ALA A 198 8.66 -4.92 22.88
C ALA A 198 9.39 -4.15 24.00
N ALA A 199 10.26 -3.21 23.62
CA ALA A 199 10.96 -2.34 24.56
C ALA A 199 9.99 -1.51 25.44
N ARG A 200 8.89 -0.98 24.85
CA ARG A 200 7.87 -0.24 25.62
C ARG A 200 7.15 -1.10 26.65
N GLN A 201 6.94 -2.39 26.35
CA GLN A 201 6.28 -3.32 27.26
C GLN A 201 7.26 -3.95 28.26
N GLY A 202 8.58 -3.70 28.13
CA GLY A 202 9.60 -4.28 28.99
C GLY A 202 9.81 -5.78 28.76
N VAL A 203 9.50 -6.27 27.55
CA VAL A 203 9.71 -7.67 27.15
C VAL A 203 10.73 -7.76 26.01
N ASP A 204 11.28 -8.95 25.78
CA ASP A 204 12.10 -9.19 24.60
C ASP A 204 11.25 -9.35 23.33
N VAL A 205 11.89 -9.25 22.17
CA VAL A 205 11.21 -9.35 20.86
C VAL A 205 10.54 -10.72 20.66
N PRO A 206 11.15 -11.87 20.98
CA PRO A 206 10.48 -13.17 20.90
C PRO A 206 9.17 -13.22 21.69
N THR A 207 9.18 -12.83 22.96
CA THR A 207 7.98 -12.79 23.81
C THR A 207 6.89 -11.87 23.23
N TYR A 208 7.29 -10.70 22.69
CA TYR A 208 6.32 -9.81 22.03
C TYR A 208 5.68 -10.44 20.80
N LEU A 209 6.47 -11.17 20.00
CA LEU A 209 6.00 -11.83 18.78
C LEU A 209 5.00 -12.97 19.06
N GLU A 210 5.15 -13.70 20.16
CA GLU A 210 4.20 -14.73 20.58
C GLU A 210 2.77 -14.16 20.72
N GLY A 211 2.65 -12.92 21.20
CA GLY A 211 1.36 -12.21 21.34
C GLY A 211 0.77 -11.65 20.04
N LEU A 212 1.54 -11.57 18.96
CA LEU A 212 1.06 -11.03 17.67
C LEU A 212 0.33 -12.05 16.80
N GLY A 213 0.52 -13.35 17.05
CA GLY A 213 0.03 -14.41 16.17
C GLY A 213 0.85 -14.55 14.87
N PRO A 214 0.33 -15.27 13.86
CA PRO A 214 1.06 -15.53 12.61
C PRO A 214 1.48 -14.24 11.89
N ALA A 215 2.72 -14.20 11.44
CA ALA A 215 3.26 -13.06 10.71
C ALA A 215 2.68 -13.00 9.29
N LEU A 216 2.18 -11.84 8.90
CA LEU A 216 1.81 -11.55 7.52
C LEU A 216 3.09 -11.33 6.70
N THR A 217 3.30 -12.12 5.65
CA THR A 217 4.48 -11.98 4.77
C THR A 217 4.23 -11.05 3.57
N PRO A 218 5.28 -10.53 2.93
CA PRO A 218 5.14 -9.78 1.68
C PRO A 218 4.47 -10.57 0.55
N GLU A 219 4.70 -11.88 0.49
CA GLU A 219 4.11 -12.79 -0.49
C GLU A 219 2.60 -12.91 -0.28
N GLN A 220 2.15 -13.15 0.97
CA GLN A 220 0.74 -13.20 1.33
C GLN A 220 0.03 -11.86 1.05
N ALA A 221 0.70 -10.74 1.32
CA ALA A 221 0.16 -9.42 0.97
C ALA A 221 0.06 -9.24 -0.55
N GLY A 222 1.02 -9.75 -1.30
CA GLY A 222 1.00 -9.77 -2.75
C GLY A 222 -0.17 -10.59 -3.31
N GLU A 223 -0.35 -11.82 -2.83
CA GLU A 223 -1.45 -12.70 -3.23
C GLU A 223 -2.82 -12.08 -2.93
N ALA A 224 -2.98 -11.48 -1.75
CA ALA A 224 -4.23 -10.83 -1.36
C ALA A 224 -4.56 -9.63 -2.28
N VAL A 225 -3.56 -8.80 -2.63
CA VAL A 225 -3.74 -7.66 -3.52
C VAL A 225 -4.03 -8.12 -4.95
N ALA A 226 -3.32 -9.13 -5.46
CA ALA A 226 -3.55 -9.67 -6.79
C ALA A 226 -4.94 -10.29 -6.90
N GLY A 227 -5.37 -11.05 -5.91
CA GLY A 227 -6.73 -11.62 -5.83
C GLY A 227 -7.82 -10.54 -5.81
N LEU A 228 -7.64 -9.48 -5.00
CA LEU A 228 -8.57 -8.36 -4.96
C LEU A 228 -8.63 -7.61 -6.30
N ALA A 229 -7.51 -7.46 -6.99
CA ALA A 229 -7.45 -6.80 -8.29
C ALA A 229 -8.16 -7.62 -9.38
N ALA A 230 -8.06 -8.95 -9.30
CA ALA A 230 -8.67 -9.89 -10.26
C ALA A 230 -10.18 -10.12 -10.02
N ASP A 231 -10.66 -9.95 -8.79
CA ASP A 231 -12.04 -10.26 -8.42
C ASP A 231 -12.90 -8.97 -8.31
N PRO A 232 -13.80 -8.72 -9.26
CA PRO A 232 -14.74 -7.61 -9.17
C PRO A 232 -15.79 -7.78 -8.06
N GLY A 233 -15.99 -9.00 -7.53
CA GLY A 233 -16.91 -9.29 -6.43
C GLY A 233 -16.39 -8.85 -5.04
N CYS A 234 -15.12 -8.45 -4.94
CA CYS A 234 -14.58 -7.82 -3.73
C CYS A 234 -15.04 -6.34 -3.67
N ASP A 235 -16.28 -6.09 -3.27
CA ASP A 235 -17.00 -4.81 -3.37
C ASP A 235 -16.88 -3.90 -2.13
N GLN A 236 -16.22 -4.34 -1.05
CA GLN A 236 -16.07 -3.55 0.16
C GLN A 236 -15.00 -2.46 0.01
N GLY A 237 -15.28 -1.27 0.55
CA GLY A 237 -14.36 -0.12 0.49
C GLY A 237 -13.09 -0.27 1.33
N ALA A 238 -13.06 -1.20 2.30
CA ALA A 238 -11.90 -1.42 3.17
C ALA A 238 -11.79 -2.87 3.64
N TYR A 239 -10.55 -3.38 3.69
CA TYR A 239 -10.24 -4.72 4.18
C TYR A 239 -9.08 -4.71 5.18
N LEU A 240 -9.25 -5.41 6.29
CA LEU A 240 -8.14 -5.79 7.15
C LEU A 240 -7.40 -6.97 6.51
N LEU A 241 -6.08 -6.88 6.41
CA LEU A 241 -5.22 -7.92 5.90
C LEU A 241 -4.39 -8.54 7.02
N THR A 242 -4.60 -9.82 7.25
CA THR A 242 -3.87 -10.64 8.22
C THR A 242 -3.22 -11.83 7.50
N ALA A 243 -2.46 -12.65 8.21
CA ALA A 243 -1.92 -13.91 7.68
C ALA A 243 -3.03 -14.89 7.25
N ALA A 244 -4.28 -14.72 7.72
CA ALA A 244 -5.43 -15.51 7.31
C ALA A 244 -6.13 -14.96 6.04
N GLY A 245 -5.66 -13.83 5.49
CA GLY A 245 -6.23 -13.20 4.30
C GLY A 245 -6.98 -11.90 4.58
N LEU A 246 -7.81 -11.49 3.62
CA LEU A 246 -8.63 -10.29 3.68
C LEU A 246 -9.94 -10.53 4.45
N SER A 247 -10.31 -9.59 5.30
CA SER A 247 -11.62 -9.52 5.93
C SER A 247 -12.20 -8.11 5.84
N PRO A 248 -13.50 -7.94 5.53
CA PRO A 248 -14.13 -6.63 5.45
C PRO A 248 -13.98 -5.83 6.74
N VAL A 249 -13.71 -4.53 6.62
CA VAL A 249 -13.75 -3.58 7.74
C VAL A 249 -15.08 -2.85 7.67
N GLN A 250 -15.89 -3.00 8.72
CA GLN A 250 -17.13 -2.25 8.84
C GLN A 250 -16.83 -0.74 8.90
N SER A 251 -17.65 0.02 8.19
CA SER A 251 -17.60 1.49 8.14
C SER A 251 -18.07 2.12 9.43
#